data_9248b2f8ff5a0f0d777c12abcfa0ea5f
#
_entry.id   9248b2f8ff5a0f0d777c12abcfa0ea5f
#
_cell.length_a   1.000
_cell.length_b   1.000
_cell.length_c   1.000
_cell.angle_alpha   90.00
_cell.angle_beta   90.00
_cell.angle_gamma   90.00
#
_symmetry.space_group_name_H-M   'P 1'
#
loop_
_entity.id
_entity.type
_entity.pdbx_description
1 polymer ?
#
loop_
_entity_poly.entity_id
_entity_poly.type
_entity_poly.pdbx_seq_one_letter_code
_entity_poly.pdbx_strand_id
1 'polypeptide(L)'
;MVTGISVVIPNFNGVKLFPHTLGTVVEALKNSGKPSEIIVVDDCSTDSSVVYLEQNYPEIKIIKILSNKGFSLSANKGIEMAKYDKVLLLNSDVKLTPNYFLNQYHYFDKEETFGVMGRIIGWDDEIIQDGAKYPAFHGAKIKTSGNYILRDKQVMRKGLYSMYLSGANAFIDKEKFIAIGGFNEAFSPFYIEDYELSLRAWRLGFKCYYDYDSVCKHKTSTSINKSNKKSFVDIIYNRNKMILHALHLEGPRKFLWYFQLVLESVIQLAMLRGKYLKSLRLFLSSSKKIKDAKKHFYACTANCNNSKTVNEVAVFILNDIKVKTIIKF
;
A
#
# COMPACT_ATOMS: atom_id res chain seq x y z
N MET A 1 -9.67 -0.56 -21.53
CA MET A 1 -9.99 0.55 -20.57
C MET A 1 -9.71 1.88 -21.25
N VAL A 2 -10.28 2.99 -20.76
CA VAL A 2 -10.04 4.33 -21.31
C VAL A 2 -8.78 4.89 -20.68
N THR A 3 -7.88 5.45 -21.49
CA THR A 3 -6.64 6.09 -20.98
C THR A 3 -6.96 7.34 -20.18
N GLY A 4 -6.41 7.44 -18.97
CA GLY A 4 -6.60 8.57 -18.06
C GLY A 4 -6.25 8.24 -16.62
N ILE A 5 -6.66 9.12 -15.70
CA ILE A 5 -6.36 9.00 -14.27
C ILE A 5 -7.65 8.96 -13.45
N SER A 6 -7.84 7.92 -12.66
CA SER A 6 -8.81 7.93 -11.58
C SER A 6 -8.07 8.10 -10.24
N VAL A 7 -8.42 9.11 -9.46
CA VAL A 7 -7.93 9.23 -8.08
C VAL A 7 -8.97 8.62 -7.14
N VAL A 8 -8.58 7.59 -6.40
CA VAL A 8 -9.44 6.90 -5.44
C VAL A 8 -9.00 7.26 -4.02
N ILE A 9 -9.91 7.83 -3.24
CA ILE A 9 -9.68 8.31 -1.87
C ILE A 9 -10.59 7.55 -0.91
N PRO A 10 -10.08 6.51 -0.21
CA PRO A 10 -10.79 5.94 0.93
C PRO A 10 -10.94 6.98 2.04
N ASN A 11 -12.14 7.15 2.56
CA ASN A 11 -12.44 8.14 3.59
C ASN A 11 -13.16 7.54 4.79
N PHE A 12 -12.72 7.93 5.98
CA PHE A 12 -13.44 7.73 7.22
C PHE A 12 -13.23 8.95 8.14
N ASN A 13 -14.29 9.75 8.34
CA ASN A 13 -14.26 10.95 9.18
C ASN A 13 -13.19 11.98 8.76
N GLY A 14 -13.10 12.27 7.45
CA GLY A 14 -12.08 13.13 6.85
C GLY A 14 -12.49 14.58 6.60
N VAL A 15 -13.65 15.03 7.06
CA VAL A 15 -14.18 16.39 6.77
C VAL A 15 -13.17 17.50 7.04
N LYS A 16 -12.35 17.38 8.09
CA LYS A 16 -11.33 18.39 8.43
C LYS A 16 -10.08 18.37 7.52
N LEU A 17 -9.94 17.33 6.69
CA LEU A 17 -8.79 17.14 5.78
C LEU A 17 -9.11 17.68 4.39
N PHE A 18 -10.32 17.48 3.90
CA PHE A 18 -10.75 17.83 2.55
C PHE A 18 -10.47 19.28 2.14
N PRO A 19 -10.73 20.31 2.99
CA PRO A 19 -10.40 21.70 2.65
C PRO A 19 -8.92 21.93 2.31
N HIS A 20 -8.03 21.06 2.80
CA HIS A 20 -6.58 21.18 2.62
C HIS A 20 -6.03 20.29 1.50
N THR A 21 -6.74 19.23 1.13
CA THR A 21 -6.21 18.18 0.25
C THR A 21 -6.86 18.16 -1.13
N LEU A 22 -8.18 18.23 -1.24
CA LEU A 22 -8.89 18.04 -2.51
C LEU A 22 -8.51 19.08 -3.58
N GLY A 23 -8.38 20.35 -3.21
CA GLY A 23 -7.95 21.39 -4.14
C GLY A 23 -6.58 21.09 -4.78
N THR A 24 -5.65 20.50 -4.01
CA THR A 24 -4.32 20.11 -4.54
C THR A 24 -4.40 18.92 -5.50
N VAL A 25 -5.35 18.02 -5.30
CA VAL A 25 -5.60 16.88 -6.20
C VAL A 25 -6.18 17.38 -7.52
N VAL A 26 -7.17 18.27 -7.47
CA VAL A 26 -7.77 18.90 -8.66
C VAL A 26 -6.71 19.63 -9.49
N GLU A 27 -5.84 20.41 -8.83
CA GLU A 27 -4.75 21.13 -9.49
C GLU A 27 -3.75 20.18 -10.17
N ALA A 28 -3.30 19.14 -9.47
CA ALA A 28 -2.38 18.15 -10.02
C ALA A 28 -2.97 17.38 -11.21
N LEU A 29 -4.26 17.03 -11.15
CA LEU A 29 -4.97 16.40 -12.26
C LEU A 29 -5.07 17.32 -13.48
N LYS A 30 -5.43 18.59 -13.26
CA LYS A 30 -5.46 19.59 -14.34
C LYS A 30 -4.11 19.72 -15.03
N ASN A 31 -3.02 19.79 -14.25
CA ASN A 31 -1.66 19.92 -14.78
C ASN A 31 -1.17 18.66 -15.50
N SER A 32 -1.76 17.50 -15.22
CA SER A 32 -1.42 16.26 -15.93
C SER A 32 -1.83 16.28 -17.41
N GLY A 33 -2.77 17.12 -17.80
CA GLY A 33 -3.34 17.18 -19.15
C GLY A 33 -4.09 15.93 -19.60
N LYS A 34 -4.36 14.99 -18.66
CA LYS A 34 -5.05 13.72 -18.95
C LYS A 34 -6.53 13.78 -18.54
N PRO A 35 -7.41 13.06 -19.26
CA PRO A 35 -8.76 12.80 -18.76
C PRO A 35 -8.71 12.22 -17.35
N SER A 36 -9.54 12.74 -16.44
CA SER A 36 -9.44 12.34 -15.04
C SER A 36 -10.77 12.37 -14.31
N GLU A 37 -10.84 11.65 -13.19
CA GLU A 37 -11.93 11.67 -12.22
C GLU A 37 -11.40 11.54 -10.80
N ILE A 38 -12.19 11.95 -9.82
CA ILE A 38 -11.96 11.70 -8.40
C ILE A 38 -13.13 10.88 -7.85
N ILE A 39 -12.80 9.82 -7.13
CA ILE A 39 -13.75 8.93 -6.45
C ILE A 39 -13.41 8.92 -4.97
N VAL A 40 -14.34 9.39 -4.13
CA VAL A 40 -14.22 9.25 -2.68
C VAL A 40 -15.07 8.07 -2.24
N VAL A 41 -14.47 7.12 -1.53
CA VAL A 41 -15.19 5.97 -0.95
C VAL A 41 -15.36 6.21 0.53
N ASP A 42 -16.57 6.57 0.93
CA ASP A 42 -16.89 6.85 2.32
C ASP A 42 -17.22 5.57 3.08
N ASP A 43 -16.34 5.18 4.01
CA ASP A 43 -16.43 3.96 4.80
C ASP A 43 -17.30 4.16 6.06
N CYS A 44 -18.54 4.62 5.86
CA CYS A 44 -19.53 4.88 6.92
C CYS A 44 -19.06 5.99 7.89
N SER A 45 -18.65 7.14 7.37
CA SER A 45 -18.32 8.31 8.21
C SER A 45 -19.49 8.78 9.05
N THR A 46 -19.18 9.25 10.24
CA THR A 46 -20.14 9.82 11.20
C THR A 46 -20.05 11.35 11.29
N ASP A 47 -19.07 11.94 10.59
CA ASP A 47 -18.90 13.37 10.46
C ASP A 47 -19.59 13.92 9.19
N SER A 48 -19.44 15.21 8.92
CA SER A 48 -20.04 15.87 7.75
C SER A 48 -19.23 15.66 6.45
N SER A 49 -18.39 14.61 6.34
CA SER A 49 -17.55 14.36 5.16
C SER A 49 -18.35 14.33 3.86
N VAL A 50 -19.44 13.57 3.83
CA VAL A 50 -20.28 13.42 2.64
C VAL A 50 -20.97 14.72 2.27
N VAL A 51 -21.56 15.41 3.25
CA VAL A 51 -22.22 16.71 3.04
C VAL A 51 -21.24 17.75 2.50
N TYR A 52 -20.03 17.80 3.05
CA TYR A 52 -18.99 18.70 2.57
C TYR A 52 -18.63 18.45 1.10
N LEU A 53 -18.49 17.19 0.71
CA LEU A 53 -18.19 16.80 -0.68
C LEU A 53 -19.33 17.19 -1.63
N GLU A 54 -20.57 16.87 -1.28
CA GLU A 54 -21.74 17.17 -2.09
C GLU A 54 -21.93 18.69 -2.31
N GLN A 55 -21.56 19.52 -1.32
CA GLN A 55 -21.69 20.98 -1.41
C GLN A 55 -20.52 21.67 -2.13
N ASN A 56 -19.28 21.19 -1.96
CA ASN A 56 -18.08 21.89 -2.42
C ASN A 56 -17.41 21.25 -3.64
N TYR A 57 -17.72 19.99 -3.93
CA TYR A 57 -17.11 19.20 -5.03
C TYR A 57 -18.16 18.29 -5.68
N PRO A 58 -19.24 18.84 -6.28
CA PRO A 58 -20.33 18.07 -6.86
C PRO A 58 -19.92 17.14 -8.01
N GLU A 59 -18.74 17.40 -8.63
CA GLU A 59 -18.15 16.56 -9.68
C GLU A 59 -17.46 15.29 -9.15
N ILE A 60 -17.18 15.21 -7.84
CA ILE A 60 -16.57 14.05 -7.22
C ILE A 60 -17.58 12.92 -7.09
N LYS A 61 -17.23 11.75 -7.59
CA LYS A 61 -18.04 10.54 -7.39
C LYS A 61 -17.92 10.03 -5.95
N ILE A 62 -19.03 9.97 -5.24
CA ILE A 62 -19.07 9.47 -3.86
C ILE A 62 -19.64 8.05 -3.86
N ILE A 63 -18.91 7.09 -3.27
CA ILE A 63 -19.36 5.74 -2.99
C ILE A 63 -19.55 5.60 -1.49
N LYS A 64 -20.78 5.36 -1.02
CA LYS A 64 -21.09 5.22 0.41
C LYS A 64 -21.14 3.74 0.79
N ILE A 65 -20.36 3.34 1.81
CA ILE A 65 -20.38 2.00 2.40
C ILE A 65 -21.22 2.04 3.67
N LEU A 66 -22.15 1.10 3.82
CA LEU A 66 -23.18 1.13 4.89
C LEU A 66 -22.66 0.76 6.28
N SER A 67 -21.45 0.17 6.39
CA SER A 67 -20.79 -0.13 7.66
C SER A 67 -19.29 -0.09 7.48
N ASN A 68 -18.56 0.42 8.48
CA ASN A 68 -17.10 0.50 8.40
C ASN A 68 -16.46 -0.88 8.16
N LYS A 69 -15.80 -1.05 7.01
CA LYS A 69 -15.16 -2.29 6.54
C LYS A 69 -13.64 -2.17 6.49
N GLY A 70 -13.12 -0.96 6.64
CA GLY A 70 -11.71 -0.66 6.63
C GLY A 70 -11.13 -0.38 5.24
N PHE A 71 -9.84 -0.05 5.22
CA PHE A 71 -9.13 0.47 4.07
C PHE A 71 -9.20 -0.44 2.83
N SER A 72 -8.92 -1.74 3.00
CA SER A 72 -8.83 -2.68 1.86
C SER A 72 -10.11 -2.76 1.04
N LEU A 73 -11.28 -2.86 1.69
CA LEU A 73 -12.56 -2.94 0.99
C LEU A 73 -12.89 -1.60 0.30
N SER A 74 -12.67 -0.48 0.99
CA SER A 74 -12.92 0.84 0.43
C SER A 74 -12.05 1.12 -0.79
N ALA A 75 -10.75 0.78 -0.73
CA ALA A 75 -9.84 0.89 -1.85
C ALA A 75 -10.26 -0.01 -3.02
N ASN A 76 -10.59 -1.28 -2.77
CA ASN A 76 -11.07 -2.21 -3.80
C ASN A 76 -12.30 -1.66 -4.51
N LYS A 77 -13.31 -1.24 -3.76
CA LYS A 77 -14.56 -0.66 -4.30
C LYS A 77 -14.30 0.54 -5.21
N GLY A 78 -13.46 1.47 -4.75
CA GLY A 78 -13.12 2.66 -5.54
C GLY A 78 -12.38 2.31 -6.83
N ILE A 79 -11.40 1.41 -6.76
CA ILE A 79 -10.59 1.00 -7.92
C ILE A 79 -11.45 0.20 -8.92
N GLU A 80 -12.32 -0.69 -8.46
CA GLU A 80 -13.27 -1.40 -9.32
C GLU A 80 -14.15 -0.43 -10.13
N MET A 81 -14.65 0.63 -9.47
CA MET A 81 -15.55 1.62 -10.06
C MET A 81 -14.83 2.72 -10.85
N ALA A 82 -13.49 2.74 -10.85
CA ALA A 82 -12.69 3.69 -11.59
C ALA A 82 -12.87 3.52 -13.11
N LYS A 83 -13.01 4.62 -13.82
CA LYS A 83 -13.22 4.63 -15.29
C LYS A 83 -11.91 4.41 -16.05
N TYR A 84 -10.82 4.99 -15.55
CA TYR A 84 -9.56 5.07 -16.26
C TYR A 84 -8.60 3.93 -15.92
N ASP A 85 -7.64 3.69 -16.82
CA ASP A 85 -6.68 2.60 -16.78
C ASP A 85 -5.58 2.76 -15.71
N LYS A 86 -5.31 3.99 -15.30
CA LYS A 86 -4.37 4.27 -14.22
C LYS A 86 -5.10 4.85 -13.01
N VAL A 87 -4.82 4.30 -11.84
CA VAL A 87 -5.48 4.68 -10.60
C VAL A 87 -4.44 5.16 -9.58
N LEU A 88 -4.60 6.40 -9.11
CA LEU A 88 -3.91 6.85 -7.91
C LEU A 88 -4.77 6.52 -6.69
N LEU A 89 -4.33 5.57 -5.88
CA LEU A 89 -4.84 5.38 -4.54
C LEU A 89 -4.20 6.43 -3.63
N LEU A 90 -5.01 7.25 -2.99
CA LEU A 90 -4.55 8.41 -2.23
C LEU A 90 -5.28 8.48 -0.87
N ASN A 91 -4.53 8.66 0.21
CA ASN A 91 -5.15 8.92 1.50
C ASN A 91 -5.77 10.32 1.57
N SER A 92 -6.84 10.47 2.35
CA SER A 92 -7.55 11.76 2.52
C SER A 92 -6.70 12.85 3.21
N ASP A 93 -5.58 12.49 3.84
CA ASP A 93 -4.63 13.38 4.51
C ASP A 93 -3.36 13.67 3.70
N VAL A 94 -3.42 13.46 2.38
CA VAL A 94 -2.30 13.72 1.45
C VAL A 94 -2.60 14.92 0.55
N LYS A 95 -1.64 15.84 0.45
CA LYS A 95 -1.61 16.92 -0.54
C LYS A 95 -0.69 16.54 -1.69
N LEU A 96 -1.12 16.73 -2.93
CA LEU A 96 -0.27 16.56 -4.08
C LEU A 96 0.46 17.88 -4.41
N THR A 97 1.68 17.79 -4.94
CA THR A 97 2.30 18.95 -5.61
C THR A 97 1.70 19.12 -7.00
N PRO A 98 1.69 20.35 -7.57
CA PRO A 98 1.05 20.61 -8.86
C PRO A 98 1.55 19.71 -10.00
N ASN A 99 2.81 19.30 -9.95
CA ASN A 99 3.47 18.51 -11.00
C ASN A 99 3.56 17.01 -10.67
N TYR A 100 2.75 16.53 -9.71
CA TYR A 100 2.84 15.17 -9.18
C TYR A 100 2.83 14.06 -10.26
N PHE A 101 2.03 14.22 -11.31
CA PHE A 101 1.86 13.19 -12.34
C PHE A 101 2.87 13.28 -13.51
N LEU A 102 3.66 14.37 -13.62
CA LEU A 102 4.46 14.61 -14.82
C LEU A 102 5.43 13.48 -15.16
N ASN A 103 6.05 12.86 -14.15
CA ASN A 103 7.05 11.82 -14.34
C ASN A 103 6.50 10.41 -14.14
N GLN A 104 5.26 10.25 -13.69
CA GLN A 104 4.79 8.91 -13.29
C GLN A 104 4.29 8.06 -14.47
N TYR A 105 3.81 8.68 -15.54
CA TYR A 105 3.27 7.93 -16.67
C TYR A 105 4.30 7.08 -17.41
N HIS A 106 5.53 7.56 -17.59
CA HIS A 106 6.57 6.85 -18.33
C HIS A 106 6.95 5.49 -17.71
N TYR A 107 6.65 5.27 -16.42
CA TYR A 107 6.87 3.97 -15.81
C TYR A 107 5.99 2.89 -16.43
N PHE A 108 4.80 3.26 -16.91
CA PHE A 108 3.84 2.34 -17.52
C PHE A 108 4.14 2.04 -19.00
N ASP A 109 5.15 2.66 -19.59
CA ASP A 109 5.71 2.25 -20.89
C ASP A 109 6.39 0.86 -20.80
N LYS A 110 6.72 0.43 -19.58
CA LYS A 110 7.23 -0.91 -19.29
C LYS A 110 6.08 -1.82 -18.93
N GLU A 111 5.89 -2.87 -19.72
CA GLU A 111 4.76 -3.81 -19.57
C GLU A 111 4.69 -4.43 -18.17
N GLU A 112 5.83 -4.69 -17.54
CA GLU A 112 5.89 -5.29 -16.20
C GLU A 112 5.54 -4.33 -15.04
N THR A 113 5.32 -3.04 -15.29
CA THR A 113 5.03 -2.09 -14.21
C THR A 113 3.67 -2.36 -13.57
N PHE A 114 3.67 -2.70 -12.28
CA PHE A 114 2.45 -2.73 -11.46
C PHE A 114 2.03 -1.33 -11.04
N GLY A 115 3.00 -0.55 -10.58
CA GLY A 115 2.74 0.81 -10.13
C GLY A 115 4.00 1.54 -9.70
N VAL A 116 3.80 2.81 -9.41
CA VAL A 116 4.83 3.72 -8.93
C VAL A 116 4.29 4.53 -7.76
N MET A 117 5.11 4.81 -6.76
CA MET A 117 4.78 5.75 -5.69
C MET A 117 5.73 6.94 -5.72
N GLY A 118 5.23 8.11 -5.36
CA GLY A 118 6.03 9.32 -5.20
C GLY A 118 6.67 9.42 -3.82
N ARG A 119 7.54 10.43 -3.67
CA ARG A 119 8.18 10.79 -2.40
C ARG A 119 7.16 11.42 -1.46
N ILE A 120 7.04 10.86 -0.27
CA ILE A 120 6.19 11.39 0.79
C ILE A 120 7.04 12.22 1.75
N ILE A 121 6.69 13.49 1.93
CA ILE A 121 7.27 14.39 2.93
C ILE A 121 6.22 14.86 3.92
N GLY A 122 6.61 15.52 4.99
CA GLY A 122 5.68 16.11 5.96
C GLY A 122 4.85 17.26 5.37
N TRP A 123 3.72 17.60 6.01
CA TRP A 123 2.90 18.74 5.58
C TRP A 123 3.61 20.08 5.74
N ASP A 124 4.33 20.23 6.84
CA ASP A 124 4.92 21.48 7.28
C ASP A 124 6.46 21.45 7.26
N ASP A 125 7.04 20.32 6.82
CA ASP A 125 8.48 20.12 6.70
C ASP A 125 8.81 19.34 5.41
N GLU A 126 10.11 19.18 5.10
CA GLU A 126 10.60 18.42 3.97
C GLU A 126 11.20 17.06 4.38
N ILE A 127 10.93 16.62 5.60
CA ILE A 127 11.42 15.34 6.11
C ILE A 127 10.74 14.21 5.32
N ILE A 128 11.53 13.37 4.69
CA ILE A 128 11.01 12.22 3.94
C ILE A 128 10.43 11.21 4.93
N GLN A 129 9.12 11.04 4.89
CA GLN A 129 8.38 10.09 5.72
C GLN A 129 8.38 8.69 5.10
N ASP A 130 8.24 8.63 3.77
CA ASP A 130 8.25 7.39 3.04
C ASP A 130 8.98 7.55 1.68
N GLY A 131 9.78 6.55 1.35
CA GLY A 131 10.63 6.50 0.16
C GLY A 131 10.76 5.07 -0.35
N ALA A 132 11.68 4.83 -1.29
CA ALA A 132 11.94 3.50 -1.77
C ALA A 132 12.33 2.56 -0.61
N LYS A 133 11.82 1.34 -0.61
CA LYS A 133 12.08 0.32 0.41
C LYS A 133 12.81 -0.87 -0.20
N TYR A 134 13.73 -1.44 0.55
CA TYR A 134 14.38 -2.69 0.15
C TYR A 134 14.05 -3.82 1.12
N PRO A 135 14.05 -5.08 0.64
CA PRO A 135 13.76 -6.22 1.49
C PRO A 135 14.89 -6.49 2.49
N ALA A 136 14.52 -6.95 3.67
CA ALA A 136 15.43 -7.48 4.67
C ALA A 136 14.83 -8.72 5.32
N PHE A 137 15.69 -9.61 5.87
CA PHE A 137 15.24 -10.76 6.63
C PHE A 137 15.63 -10.63 8.11
N HIS A 138 14.74 -11.04 8.98
CA HIS A 138 15.00 -11.22 10.40
C HIS A 138 14.64 -12.66 10.78
N GLY A 139 15.64 -13.52 10.82
CA GLY A 139 15.42 -14.96 10.81
C GLY A 139 14.69 -15.38 9.52
N ALA A 140 13.60 -16.12 9.67
CA ALA A 140 12.78 -16.52 8.55
C ALA A 140 11.84 -15.40 8.03
N LYS A 141 11.61 -14.35 8.81
CA LYS A 141 10.64 -13.28 8.49
C LYS A 141 11.19 -12.31 7.46
N ILE A 142 10.42 -12.05 6.41
CA ILE A 142 10.70 -10.93 5.50
C ILE A 142 10.09 -9.65 6.05
N LYS A 143 10.79 -8.56 5.90
CA LYS A 143 10.34 -7.20 6.24
C LYS A 143 10.88 -6.21 5.21
N THR A 144 10.30 -5.01 5.15
CA THR A 144 10.95 -3.88 4.52
C THR A 144 11.99 -3.32 5.47
N SER A 145 13.14 -2.94 4.96
CA SER A 145 14.12 -2.14 5.68
C SER A 145 13.79 -0.67 5.51
N GLY A 146 14.52 0.23 6.18
CA GLY A 146 14.28 1.67 6.10
C GLY A 146 14.21 2.24 4.68
N ASN A 147 14.01 3.53 4.58
CA ASN A 147 14.00 4.24 3.31
C ASN A 147 15.39 4.27 2.68
N TYR A 148 15.46 4.30 1.36
CA TYR A 148 16.69 4.57 0.63
C TYR A 148 16.46 5.48 -0.57
N ILE A 149 17.48 6.20 -0.95
CA ILE A 149 17.61 6.95 -2.19
C ILE A 149 19.00 6.67 -2.78
N LEU A 150 19.22 7.04 -4.03
CA LEU A 150 20.54 6.98 -4.61
C LEU A 150 21.28 8.32 -4.44
N ARG A 151 22.60 8.25 -4.29
CA ARG A 151 23.47 9.44 -4.33
C ARG A 151 23.45 10.08 -5.72
N ASP A 152 23.45 9.28 -6.76
CA ASP A 152 23.37 9.75 -8.14
C ASP A 152 21.91 10.09 -8.52
N LYS A 153 21.64 11.39 -8.62
CA LYS A 153 20.32 11.91 -8.96
C LYS A 153 19.88 11.55 -10.39
N GLN A 154 20.81 11.40 -11.34
CA GLN A 154 20.46 11.04 -12.72
C GLN A 154 19.98 9.59 -12.81
N VAL A 155 20.66 8.68 -12.09
CA VAL A 155 20.25 7.29 -11.99
C VAL A 155 18.92 7.18 -11.21
N MET A 156 18.75 7.99 -10.17
CA MET A 156 17.53 8.03 -9.36
C MET A 156 16.29 8.44 -10.18
N ARG A 157 16.42 9.39 -11.10
CA ARG A 157 15.34 9.83 -12.01
C ARG A 157 14.88 8.77 -13.00
N LYS A 158 15.65 7.70 -13.21
CA LYS A 158 15.22 6.53 -14.00
C LYS A 158 14.26 5.62 -13.24
N GLY A 159 13.98 5.94 -11.98
CA GLY A 159 13.15 5.19 -11.07
C GLY A 159 13.92 4.15 -10.25
N LEU A 160 13.50 3.97 -9.02
CA LEU A 160 14.05 2.95 -8.11
C LEU A 160 13.03 1.83 -7.96
N TYR A 161 13.51 0.60 -7.82
CA TYR A 161 12.65 -0.46 -7.32
C TYR A 161 12.28 -0.21 -5.86
N SER A 162 11.02 -0.41 -5.53
CA SER A 162 10.56 -0.40 -4.16
C SER A 162 9.90 -1.72 -3.81
N MET A 163 10.22 -2.27 -2.64
CA MET A 163 9.63 -3.52 -2.15
C MET A 163 8.11 -3.41 -2.02
N TYR A 164 7.59 -2.22 -1.74
CA TYR A 164 6.16 -1.97 -1.74
C TYR A 164 5.83 -0.54 -2.20
N LEU A 165 4.57 -0.35 -2.58
CA LEU A 165 3.96 0.95 -2.84
C LEU A 165 3.15 1.33 -1.60
N SER A 166 3.36 2.54 -1.08
CA SER A 166 2.60 3.05 0.05
C SER A 166 1.14 3.26 -0.34
N GLY A 167 0.21 2.73 0.45
CA GLY A 167 -1.22 2.96 0.26
C GLY A 167 -1.64 4.43 0.35
N ALA A 168 -0.72 5.31 0.77
CA ALA A 168 -0.96 6.75 0.83
C ALA A 168 -0.89 7.44 -0.53
N ASN A 169 -0.13 6.90 -1.51
CA ASN A 169 0.09 7.51 -2.83
C ASN A 169 0.50 6.52 -3.93
N ALA A 170 -0.11 5.36 -3.98
CA ALA A 170 0.18 4.34 -4.98
C ALA A 170 -0.52 4.64 -6.31
N PHE A 171 0.25 4.96 -7.37
CA PHE A 171 -0.25 5.09 -8.73
C PHE A 171 -0.05 3.77 -9.45
N ILE A 172 -1.15 3.08 -9.79
CA ILE A 172 -1.16 1.68 -10.19
C ILE A 172 -1.87 1.46 -11.53
N ASP A 173 -1.51 0.38 -12.19
CA ASP A 173 -2.23 -0.16 -13.34
C ASP A 173 -3.48 -0.91 -12.85
N LYS A 174 -4.65 -0.41 -13.25
CA LYS A 174 -5.95 -0.96 -12.80
C LYS A 174 -6.14 -2.41 -13.25
N GLU A 175 -5.77 -2.75 -14.48
CA GLU A 175 -5.96 -4.09 -15.01
C GLU A 175 -5.14 -5.10 -14.22
N LYS A 176 -3.86 -4.79 -13.96
CA LYS A 176 -2.99 -5.65 -13.16
C LYS A 176 -3.46 -5.77 -11.72
N PHE A 177 -3.96 -4.66 -11.14
CA PHE A 177 -4.55 -4.69 -9.79
C PHE A 177 -5.72 -5.67 -9.71
N ILE A 178 -6.64 -5.62 -10.68
CA ILE A 178 -7.78 -6.54 -10.75
C ILE A 178 -7.31 -7.97 -11.00
N ALA A 179 -6.39 -8.17 -11.93
CA ALA A 179 -5.86 -9.49 -12.30
C ALA A 179 -5.20 -10.23 -11.13
N ILE A 180 -4.54 -9.50 -10.23
CA ILE A 180 -3.95 -10.11 -9.03
C ILE A 180 -4.92 -10.17 -7.84
N GLY A 181 -6.17 -9.70 -7.98
CA GLY A 181 -7.26 -9.81 -7.00
C GLY A 181 -7.36 -8.68 -5.99
N GLY A 182 -6.81 -7.51 -6.28
CA GLY A 182 -6.92 -6.32 -5.42
C GLY A 182 -6.32 -6.46 -4.04
N PHE A 183 -6.73 -5.60 -3.09
CA PHE A 183 -6.33 -5.71 -1.69
C PHE A 183 -6.98 -6.92 -1.02
N ASN A 184 -6.20 -7.64 -0.23
CA ASN A 184 -6.69 -8.79 0.53
C ASN A 184 -7.35 -8.33 1.85
N GLU A 185 -8.66 -8.52 1.95
CA GLU A 185 -9.44 -8.10 3.11
C GLU A 185 -9.13 -8.88 4.41
N ALA A 186 -8.31 -9.94 4.35
CA ALA A 186 -7.81 -10.58 5.56
C ALA A 186 -6.97 -9.65 6.43
N PHE A 187 -6.42 -8.58 5.84
CA PHE A 187 -5.63 -7.56 6.53
C PHE A 187 -6.47 -6.46 7.19
N SER A 188 -7.78 -6.39 6.91
CA SER A 188 -8.66 -5.39 7.54
C SER A 188 -8.53 -5.41 9.07
N PRO A 189 -8.65 -4.25 9.75
CA PRO A 189 -9.09 -2.97 9.15
C PRO A 189 -7.98 -2.13 8.53
N PHE A 190 -6.68 -2.34 8.86
CA PHE A 190 -5.55 -1.53 8.39
C PHE A 190 -4.19 -2.19 8.62
N TYR A 191 -3.15 -1.69 7.91
CA TYR A 191 -1.72 -2.04 7.91
C TYR A 191 -1.35 -3.37 7.26
N ILE A 192 -0.23 -3.36 6.56
CA ILE A 192 0.40 -4.48 5.84
C ILE A 192 -0.33 -4.86 4.54
N GLU A 193 -1.54 -4.38 4.29
CA GLU A 193 -2.28 -4.65 3.05
C GLU A 193 -1.56 -4.12 1.80
N ASP A 194 -0.94 -2.95 1.89
CA ASP A 194 -0.15 -2.34 0.83
C ASP A 194 1.16 -3.09 0.57
N TYR A 195 1.82 -3.54 1.63
CA TYR A 195 2.99 -4.38 1.53
C TYR A 195 2.64 -5.77 0.95
N GLU A 196 1.53 -6.36 1.37
CA GLU A 196 1.07 -7.65 0.85
C GLU A 196 0.73 -7.56 -0.65
N LEU A 197 -0.04 -6.56 -1.04
CA LEU A 197 -0.41 -6.33 -2.44
C LEU A 197 0.85 -6.20 -3.33
N SER A 198 1.81 -5.39 -2.91
CA SER A 198 3.04 -5.15 -3.65
C SER A 198 3.93 -6.39 -3.70
N LEU A 199 4.06 -7.14 -2.59
CA LEU A 199 4.80 -8.39 -2.57
C LEU A 199 4.15 -9.44 -3.49
N ARG A 200 2.83 -9.51 -3.53
CA ARG A 200 2.09 -10.38 -4.44
C ARG A 200 2.33 -9.98 -5.90
N ALA A 201 2.28 -8.69 -6.23
CA ALA A 201 2.63 -8.19 -7.55
C ALA A 201 4.05 -8.58 -7.95
N TRP A 202 5.05 -8.37 -7.08
CA TRP A 202 6.43 -8.80 -7.30
C TRP A 202 6.56 -10.31 -7.55
N ARG A 203 5.84 -11.12 -6.76
CA ARG A 203 5.85 -12.58 -6.91
C ARG A 203 5.21 -13.04 -8.20
N LEU A 204 4.29 -12.29 -8.76
CA LEU A 204 3.66 -12.54 -10.07
C LEU A 204 4.44 -11.90 -11.23
N GLY A 205 5.67 -11.43 -11.01
CA GLY A 205 6.55 -10.92 -12.06
C GLY A 205 6.45 -9.43 -12.34
N PHE A 206 5.48 -8.74 -11.76
CA PHE A 206 5.35 -7.30 -11.90
C PHE A 206 6.39 -6.52 -11.09
N LYS A 207 6.53 -5.22 -11.37
CA LYS A 207 7.51 -4.33 -10.76
C LYS A 207 6.83 -3.16 -10.06
N CYS A 208 7.32 -2.83 -8.86
CA CYS A 208 6.94 -1.63 -8.12
C CYS A 208 8.08 -0.63 -8.13
N TYR A 209 7.78 0.61 -8.46
CA TYR A 209 8.76 1.69 -8.59
C TYR A 209 8.54 2.79 -7.55
N TYR A 210 9.59 3.53 -7.30
CA TYR A 210 9.56 4.79 -6.56
C TYR A 210 10.10 5.91 -7.45
N ASP A 211 9.35 7.00 -7.55
CA ASP A 211 9.74 8.22 -8.23
C ASP A 211 10.06 9.32 -7.22
N TYR A 212 11.31 9.74 -7.20
CA TYR A 212 11.80 10.76 -6.27
C TYR A 212 11.26 12.16 -6.57
N ASP A 213 11.03 12.49 -7.85
CA ASP A 213 10.63 13.82 -8.28
C ASP A 213 9.12 14.05 -8.15
N SER A 214 8.30 13.02 -8.10
CA SER A 214 6.87 13.12 -7.77
C SER A 214 6.69 13.25 -6.27
N VAL A 215 6.34 14.44 -5.80
CA VAL A 215 6.28 14.75 -4.36
C VAL A 215 4.85 14.91 -3.88
N CYS A 216 4.54 14.31 -2.74
CA CYS A 216 3.32 14.60 -2.01
C CYS A 216 3.61 14.86 -0.52
N LYS A 217 2.69 15.56 0.14
CA LYS A 217 2.81 15.92 1.56
C LYS A 217 1.75 15.18 2.38
N HIS A 218 2.18 14.46 3.41
CA HIS A 218 1.31 13.62 4.21
C HIS A 218 1.28 14.04 5.67
N LYS A 219 0.08 14.11 6.25
CA LYS A 219 -0.13 14.39 7.66
C LYS A 219 -0.17 13.09 8.46
N THR A 220 0.98 12.68 8.94
CA THR A 220 1.19 11.35 9.53
C THR A 220 0.11 10.94 10.53
N SER A 221 -0.49 9.76 10.28
CA SER A 221 -1.30 8.97 11.22
C SER A 221 -2.47 9.70 11.89
N THR A 222 -3.12 10.63 11.20
CA THR A 222 -4.22 11.41 11.80
C THR A 222 -5.49 10.59 12.03
N SER A 223 -5.89 9.75 11.08
CA SER A 223 -7.16 9.02 11.15
C SER A 223 -7.10 7.79 12.05
N ILE A 224 -6.07 6.93 11.88
CA ILE A 224 -5.96 5.66 12.63
C ILE A 224 -5.68 5.90 14.11
N ASN A 225 -4.74 6.79 14.44
CA ASN A 225 -4.35 7.07 15.82
C ASN A 225 -5.41 7.85 16.61
N LYS A 226 -6.26 8.65 15.93
CA LYS A 226 -7.39 9.33 16.58
C LYS A 226 -8.57 8.42 16.84
N SER A 227 -8.81 7.46 15.95
CA SER A 227 -9.98 6.57 16.01
C SER A 227 -9.74 5.30 16.82
N ASN A 228 -8.46 4.92 17.08
CA ASN A 228 -8.12 3.65 17.70
C ASN A 228 -7.13 3.79 18.86
N LYS A 229 -7.32 2.96 19.92
CA LYS A 229 -6.33 2.87 21.00
C LYS A 229 -5.03 2.27 20.45
N LYS A 230 -3.88 2.85 20.80
CA LYS A 230 -2.54 2.39 20.39
C LYS A 230 -2.35 0.87 20.58
N SER A 231 -2.89 0.32 21.66
CA SER A 231 -2.81 -1.11 21.93
C SER A 231 -3.54 -1.98 20.90
N PHE A 232 -4.68 -1.50 20.37
CA PHE A 232 -5.41 -2.18 19.30
C PHE A 232 -4.64 -2.13 17.98
N VAL A 233 -4.09 -0.98 17.67
CA VAL A 233 -3.23 -0.79 16.48
C VAL A 233 -2.05 -1.78 16.50
N ASP A 234 -1.33 -1.89 17.62
CA ASP A 234 -0.22 -2.85 17.81
C ASP A 234 -0.67 -4.30 17.58
N ILE A 235 -1.84 -4.67 18.13
CA ILE A 235 -2.39 -6.02 18.02
C ILE A 235 -2.69 -6.37 16.56
N ILE A 236 -3.36 -5.47 15.83
CA ILE A 236 -3.70 -5.67 14.41
C ILE A 236 -2.44 -5.74 13.55
N TYR A 237 -1.51 -4.80 13.73
CA TYR A 237 -0.25 -4.77 13.01
C TYR A 237 0.55 -6.09 13.16
N ASN A 238 0.68 -6.61 14.40
CA ASN A 238 1.37 -7.87 14.66
C ASN A 238 0.63 -9.08 14.05
N ARG A 239 -0.73 -9.13 14.16
CA ARG A 239 -1.54 -10.12 13.48
C ARG A 239 -1.29 -10.11 11.97
N ASN A 240 -1.34 -8.94 11.35
CA ASN A 240 -1.20 -8.78 9.90
C ASN A 240 0.20 -9.22 9.42
N LYS A 241 1.26 -8.95 10.19
CA LYS A 241 2.59 -9.51 9.89
C LYS A 241 2.61 -11.04 9.91
N MET A 242 1.92 -11.67 10.86
CA MET A 242 1.81 -13.14 10.89
C MET A 242 1.05 -13.66 9.66
N ILE A 243 -0.04 -12.99 9.25
CA ILE A 243 -0.81 -13.34 8.05
C ILE A 243 0.08 -13.22 6.79
N LEU A 244 0.84 -12.13 6.64
CA LEU A 244 1.77 -11.92 5.53
C LEU A 244 2.75 -13.09 5.38
N HIS A 245 3.41 -13.48 6.47
CA HIS A 245 4.37 -14.58 6.44
C HIS A 245 3.68 -15.93 6.18
N ALA A 246 2.51 -16.17 6.77
CA ALA A 246 1.73 -17.37 6.49
C ALA A 246 1.33 -17.49 5.02
N LEU A 247 1.01 -16.38 4.36
CA LEU A 247 0.64 -16.34 2.95
C LEU A 247 1.83 -16.58 2.03
N HIS A 248 2.94 -15.89 2.25
CA HIS A 248 3.99 -15.72 1.25
C HIS A 248 5.23 -16.58 1.46
N LEU A 249 5.50 -17.06 2.70
CA LEU A 249 6.65 -17.93 2.93
C LEU A 249 6.38 -19.36 2.45
N GLU A 250 7.40 -19.98 1.85
CA GLU A 250 7.34 -21.31 1.24
C GLU A 250 8.58 -22.15 1.62
N GLY A 251 8.48 -23.46 1.37
CA GLY A 251 9.58 -24.39 1.56
C GLY A 251 10.23 -24.35 2.97
N PRO A 252 11.56 -24.54 3.05
CA PRO A 252 12.27 -24.58 4.33
C PRO A 252 12.09 -23.30 5.16
N ARG A 253 12.01 -22.13 4.50
CA ARG A 253 11.81 -20.83 5.19
C ARG A 253 10.49 -20.76 5.92
N LYS A 254 9.45 -21.39 5.41
CA LYS A 254 8.15 -21.45 6.06
C LYS A 254 8.19 -22.31 7.32
N PHE A 255 8.90 -23.45 7.29
CA PHE A 255 9.12 -24.28 8.46
C PHE A 255 9.92 -23.54 9.54
N LEU A 256 11.01 -22.88 9.16
CA LEU A 256 11.79 -22.03 10.08
C LEU A 256 10.95 -20.92 10.69
N TRP A 257 10.06 -20.32 9.92
CA TRP A 257 9.17 -19.29 10.44
C TRP A 257 8.15 -19.85 11.44
N TYR A 258 7.55 -21.01 11.19
CA TYR A 258 6.67 -21.63 12.17
C TYR A 258 7.42 -21.99 13.46
N PHE A 259 8.62 -22.53 13.35
CA PHE A 259 9.46 -22.80 14.53
C PHE A 259 9.77 -21.51 15.30
N GLN A 260 10.17 -20.45 14.60
CA GLN A 260 10.40 -19.14 15.20
C GLN A 260 9.12 -18.58 15.84
N LEU A 261 7.96 -18.73 15.21
CA LEU A 261 6.66 -18.27 15.74
C LEU A 261 6.31 -19.01 17.04
N VAL A 262 6.51 -20.33 17.10
CA VAL A 262 6.26 -21.13 18.32
C VAL A 262 7.20 -20.68 19.44
N LEU A 263 8.50 -20.59 19.16
CA LEU A 263 9.49 -20.15 20.16
C LEU A 263 9.18 -18.77 20.71
N GLU A 264 8.90 -17.80 19.83
CA GLU A 264 8.48 -16.45 20.22
C GLU A 264 7.20 -16.51 21.06
N SER A 265 6.22 -17.34 20.70
CA SER A 265 4.97 -17.44 21.42
C SER A 265 5.17 -17.97 22.85
N VAL A 266 6.04 -18.95 23.05
CA VAL A 266 6.41 -19.47 24.37
C VAL A 266 7.08 -18.37 25.21
N ILE A 267 8.05 -17.65 24.64
CA ILE A 267 8.74 -16.55 25.33
C ILE A 267 7.73 -15.45 25.71
N GLN A 268 6.87 -15.04 24.78
CA GLN A 268 5.88 -13.99 25.04
C GLN A 268 4.81 -14.41 26.07
N LEU A 269 4.49 -15.70 26.13
CA LEU A 269 3.62 -16.28 27.17
C LEU A 269 4.31 -16.21 28.54
N ALA A 270 5.55 -16.69 28.62
CA ALA A 270 6.34 -16.65 29.87
C ALA A 270 6.53 -15.21 30.40
N MET A 271 6.63 -14.22 29.47
CA MET A 271 6.71 -12.79 29.80
C MET A 271 5.34 -12.13 30.04
N LEU A 272 4.22 -12.87 30.03
CA LEU A 272 2.85 -12.36 30.21
C LEU A 272 2.47 -11.22 29.26
N ARG A 273 3.02 -11.20 28.03
CA ARG A 273 2.77 -10.14 27.04
C ARG A 273 1.43 -10.30 26.35
N GLY A 274 0.35 -9.93 27.02
CA GLY A 274 -1.03 -10.12 26.57
C GLY A 274 -1.36 -9.54 25.18
N LYS A 275 -0.71 -8.44 24.74
CA LYS A 275 -0.92 -7.89 23.39
C LYS A 275 -0.48 -8.88 22.30
N TYR A 276 0.70 -9.50 22.47
CA TYR A 276 1.18 -10.49 21.51
C TYR A 276 0.26 -11.70 21.44
N LEU A 277 -0.16 -12.22 22.60
CA LEU A 277 -1.06 -13.37 22.69
C LEU A 277 -2.42 -13.09 22.02
N LYS A 278 -2.95 -11.86 22.16
CA LYS A 278 -4.16 -11.44 21.44
C LYS A 278 -3.91 -11.41 19.92
N SER A 279 -2.76 -10.91 19.46
CA SER A 279 -2.39 -10.94 18.04
C SER A 279 -2.32 -12.36 17.50
N LEU A 280 -1.68 -13.27 18.25
CA LEU A 280 -1.56 -14.68 17.90
C LEU A 280 -2.94 -15.36 17.82
N ARG A 281 -3.83 -15.12 18.80
CA ARG A 281 -5.20 -15.65 18.78
C ARG A 281 -5.96 -15.18 17.54
N LEU A 282 -5.89 -13.89 17.22
CA LEU A 282 -6.52 -13.33 16.02
C LEU A 282 -5.93 -13.89 14.73
N PHE A 283 -4.61 -14.13 14.69
CA PHE A 283 -3.97 -14.81 13.56
C PHE A 283 -4.49 -16.23 13.37
N LEU A 284 -4.56 -17.03 14.44
CA LEU A 284 -5.07 -18.41 14.38
C LEU A 284 -6.55 -18.45 13.94
N SER A 285 -7.37 -17.52 14.42
CA SER A 285 -8.77 -17.40 13.99
C SER A 285 -8.93 -16.98 12.53
N SER A 286 -7.88 -16.42 11.90
CA SER A 286 -7.86 -16.03 10.49
C SER A 286 -7.52 -17.18 9.53
N SER A 287 -7.38 -18.41 10.00
CA SER A 287 -6.91 -19.58 9.23
C SER A 287 -7.70 -19.83 7.94
N LYS A 288 -9.04 -19.69 7.98
CA LYS A 288 -9.91 -19.82 6.79
C LYS A 288 -9.56 -18.73 5.75
N LYS A 289 -9.53 -17.45 6.16
CA LYS A 289 -9.19 -16.33 5.27
C LYS A 289 -7.81 -16.51 4.65
N ILE A 290 -6.83 -16.98 5.41
CA ILE A 290 -5.47 -17.27 4.92
C ILE A 290 -5.50 -18.39 3.87
N LYS A 291 -6.27 -19.46 4.11
CA LYS A 291 -6.42 -20.57 3.16
C LYS A 291 -7.07 -20.11 1.85
N ASP A 292 -8.12 -19.31 1.93
CA ASP A 292 -8.82 -18.78 0.76
C ASP A 292 -7.90 -17.82 -0.05
N ALA A 293 -7.19 -16.91 0.63
CA ALA A 293 -6.22 -16.03 0.02
C ALA A 293 -5.06 -16.79 -0.68
N LYS A 294 -4.58 -17.88 -0.07
CA LYS A 294 -3.57 -18.75 -0.71
C LYS A 294 -4.12 -19.41 -1.97
N LYS A 295 -5.34 -19.95 -1.91
CA LYS A 295 -5.98 -20.56 -3.08
C LYS A 295 -6.08 -19.57 -4.23
N HIS A 296 -6.49 -18.34 -3.92
CA HIS A 296 -6.55 -17.27 -4.91
C HIS A 296 -5.15 -16.94 -5.48
N PHE A 297 -4.14 -16.76 -4.63
CA PHE A 297 -2.77 -16.52 -5.07
C PHE A 297 -2.25 -17.62 -6.01
N TYR A 298 -2.44 -18.90 -5.65
CA TYR A 298 -2.01 -20.00 -6.51
C TYR A 298 -2.78 -20.07 -7.83
N ALA A 299 -4.06 -19.68 -7.86
CA ALA A 299 -4.81 -19.54 -9.11
C ALA A 299 -4.21 -18.44 -10.01
N CYS A 300 -3.78 -17.30 -9.43
CA CYS A 300 -3.07 -16.26 -10.17
C CYS A 300 -1.71 -16.76 -10.69
N THR A 301 -0.96 -17.55 -9.90
CA THR A 301 0.36 -18.08 -10.33
C THR A 301 0.24 -19.12 -11.44
N ALA A 302 -0.83 -19.89 -11.49
CA ALA A 302 -1.07 -20.87 -12.56
C ALA A 302 -1.19 -20.22 -13.95
N ASN A 303 -1.63 -18.96 -13.99
CA ASN A 303 -1.74 -18.16 -15.21
C ASN A 303 -0.50 -17.29 -15.48
N CYS A 304 0.56 -17.43 -14.66
CA CYS A 304 1.75 -16.59 -14.71
C CYS A 304 3.01 -17.45 -14.95
N ASN A 305 3.65 -17.27 -16.09
CA ASN A 305 4.87 -18.04 -16.47
C ASN A 305 6.10 -17.66 -15.63
N ASN A 306 6.06 -16.57 -14.84
CA ASN A 306 7.20 -15.98 -14.15
C ASN A 306 6.97 -15.81 -12.64
N SER A 307 6.22 -16.71 -11.98
CA SER A 307 6.03 -16.61 -10.53
C SER A 307 7.35 -16.76 -9.77
N LYS A 308 7.56 -15.90 -8.76
CA LYS A 308 8.78 -15.84 -7.96
C LYS A 308 8.50 -16.17 -6.50
N THR A 309 9.44 -16.80 -5.85
CA THR A 309 9.47 -16.93 -4.40
C THR A 309 9.81 -15.58 -3.74
N VAL A 310 9.53 -15.45 -2.45
CA VAL A 310 9.93 -14.26 -1.67
C VAL A 310 11.44 -14.03 -1.70
N ASN A 311 12.25 -15.13 -1.73
CA ASN A 311 13.70 -15.03 -1.80
C ASN A 311 14.17 -14.48 -3.14
N GLU A 312 13.60 -14.95 -4.25
CA GLU A 312 13.95 -14.47 -5.59
C GLU A 312 13.61 -13.00 -5.76
N VAL A 313 12.45 -12.56 -5.25
CA VAL A 313 12.08 -11.13 -5.22
C VAL A 313 13.11 -10.33 -4.42
N ALA A 314 13.46 -10.80 -3.22
CA ALA A 314 14.43 -10.11 -2.37
C ALA A 314 15.82 -10.04 -3.03
N VAL A 315 16.31 -11.14 -3.60
CA VAL A 315 17.59 -11.18 -4.31
C VAL A 315 17.59 -10.25 -5.52
N PHE A 316 16.50 -10.23 -6.29
CA PHE A 316 16.36 -9.34 -7.44
C PHE A 316 16.51 -7.86 -7.05
N ILE A 317 15.75 -7.40 -6.05
CA ILE A 317 15.78 -6.00 -5.59
C ILE A 317 17.17 -5.67 -4.98
N LEU A 318 17.73 -6.57 -4.15
CA LEU A 318 19.02 -6.33 -3.50
C LEU A 318 20.18 -6.30 -4.51
N ASN A 319 20.15 -7.11 -5.57
CA ASN A 319 21.18 -7.09 -6.60
C ASN A 319 21.14 -5.79 -7.41
N ASP A 320 19.94 -5.24 -7.69
CA ASP A 320 19.82 -3.93 -8.31
C ASP A 320 20.41 -2.81 -7.42
N ILE A 321 20.25 -2.93 -6.11
CA ILE A 321 20.76 -1.94 -5.15
C ILE A 321 22.28 -2.06 -4.95
N LYS A 322 22.84 -3.28 -4.94
CA LYS A 322 24.27 -3.52 -4.67
C LYS A 322 25.22 -2.80 -5.62
N VAL A 323 24.83 -2.62 -6.87
CA VAL A 323 25.63 -1.92 -7.90
C VAL A 323 25.48 -0.40 -7.85
N LYS A 324 24.69 0.12 -6.89
CA LYS A 324 24.35 1.55 -6.76
C LYS A 324 24.79 2.09 -5.40
N THR A 325 25.24 3.33 -5.38
CA THR A 325 25.57 3.99 -4.11
C THR A 325 24.28 4.51 -3.47
N ILE A 326 23.82 3.85 -2.40
CA ILE A 326 22.60 4.21 -1.68
C ILE A 326 22.88 5.09 -0.46
N ILE A 327 21.92 5.95 -0.14
CA ILE A 327 21.80 6.68 1.12
C ILE A 327 20.58 6.10 1.83
N LYS A 328 20.76 5.62 3.05
CA LYS A 328 19.68 5.09 3.93
C LYS A 328 19.29 6.15 4.95
N PHE A 329 18.01 6.21 5.31
CA PHE A 329 17.49 7.14 6.32
C PHE A 329 16.22 6.62 6.98
#